data_a98af12f44fe988b38503532727c12dc
#
_entry.id   a98af12f44fe988b38503532727c12dc
#
_cell.length_a   1.000
_cell.length_b   1.000
_cell.length_c   1.000
_cell.angle_alpha   90.00
_cell.angle_beta   90.00
_cell.angle_gamma   90.00
#
_symmetry.space_group_name_H-M   'P 1'
#
loop_
_entity.id
_entity.type
_entity.pdbx_description
1 polymer ?
#
loop_
_entity_poly.entity_id
_entity_poly.type
_entity_poly.pdbx_seq_one_letter_code
_entity_poly.pdbx_strand_id
1 'polypeptide(L)'
;MPVPAESTPVKTETMQSARPVVAVLGEPGTRGALVKLLQDAGADVIVTAVPDQLREADGMVVTGDASSLEAYEDLKAKDAERVIGRRVAGGRPVLAAGAALSCLFDSVTVEHPQMGQVQVQCMGEWPGESVELSTRDLAPGVSALRSSSDSALLKDLEGEAHFKSEHGVFEWAFDQSIEYIAPPAVTWTVTEPAYIAAVENGPLTAVQFCPVGSGELGAEFMRRWVASLVVTGRLSSGDSATAAGGN
;
A
#
# COMPACT_ATOMS: atom_id res chain seq x y z
N MET A 1 28.69 -55.05 30.88
CA MET A 1 29.05 -53.66 30.58
C MET A 1 28.22 -53.26 29.38
N PRO A 2 27.15 -52.43 29.52
CA PRO A 2 26.45 -51.90 28.37
C PRO A 2 27.15 -50.64 27.83
N VAL A 3 27.27 -50.57 26.51
CA VAL A 3 27.88 -49.47 25.77
C VAL A 3 26.90 -48.28 25.78
N PRO A 4 27.29 -47.05 26.05
CA PRO A 4 26.42 -45.90 25.97
C PRO A 4 26.11 -45.56 24.52
N ALA A 5 24.83 -45.32 24.23
CA ALA A 5 24.32 -44.86 22.94
C ALA A 5 24.81 -43.42 22.69
N GLU A 6 25.52 -43.21 21.61
CA GLU A 6 25.86 -41.87 21.10
C GLU A 6 24.60 -41.13 20.64
N SER A 7 24.28 -40.05 21.32
CA SER A 7 23.23 -39.15 20.92
C SER A 7 23.73 -38.28 19.75
N THR A 8 23.20 -38.53 18.56
CA THR A 8 23.38 -37.68 17.38
C THR A 8 22.79 -36.30 17.65
N PRO A 9 23.54 -35.20 17.44
CA PRO A 9 22.98 -33.87 17.60
C PRO A 9 21.94 -33.60 16.50
N VAL A 10 20.71 -33.35 16.92
CA VAL A 10 19.67 -32.81 16.02
C VAL A 10 20.11 -31.45 15.57
N LYS A 11 20.48 -31.31 14.29
CA LYS A 11 20.67 -30.01 13.66
C LYS A 11 19.32 -29.29 13.68
N THR A 12 19.19 -28.30 14.54
CA THR A 12 18.13 -27.32 14.47
C THR A 12 18.39 -26.47 13.23
N GLU A 13 17.81 -26.83 12.09
CA GLU A 13 17.76 -25.93 10.94
C GLU A 13 16.91 -24.75 11.36
N THR A 14 17.54 -23.59 11.51
CA THR A 14 16.85 -22.31 11.66
C THR A 14 16.04 -22.11 10.38
N MET A 15 14.72 -22.29 10.44
CA MET A 15 13.83 -21.93 9.36
C MET A 15 14.00 -20.43 9.14
N GLN A 16 14.74 -20.07 8.11
CA GLN A 16 14.86 -18.70 7.65
C GLN A 16 13.44 -18.33 7.16
N SER A 17 12.77 -17.45 7.90
CA SER A 17 11.43 -16.97 7.52
C SER A 17 11.52 -16.42 6.09
N ALA A 18 10.72 -16.98 5.19
CA ALA A 18 10.68 -16.53 3.80
C ALA A 18 10.25 -15.05 3.77
N ARG A 19 10.95 -14.24 2.97
CA ARG A 19 10.62 -12.82 2.79
C ARG A 19 9.28 -12.71 2.03
N PRO A 20 8.38 -11.80 2.43
CA PRO A 20 7.16 -11.58 1.69
C PRO A 20 7.46 -11.02 0.30
N VAL A 21 6.70 -11.46 -0.70
CA VAL A 21 6.79 -10.94 -2.06
C VAL A 21 5.83 -9.79 -2.21
N VAL A 22 6.36 -8.64 -2.58
CA VAL A 22 5.58 -7.43 -2.86
C VAL A 22 5.60 -7.12 -4.36
N ALA A 23 4.43 -7.05 -4.96
CA ALA A 23 4.26 -6.62 -6.33
C ALA A 23 3.98 -5.11 -6.38
N VAL A 24 4.82 -4.36 -7.07
CA VAL A 24 4.62 -2.93 -7.35
C VAL A 24 4.02 -2.80 -8.75
N LEU A 25 2.86 -2.16 -8.85
CA LEU A 25 2.23 -1.91 -10.15
C LEU A 25 3.05 -0.92 -10.97
N GLY A 26 3.52 -1.35 -12.13
CA GLY A 26 4.31 -0.52 -13.04
C GLY A 26 5.07 -1.33 -14.07
N GLU A 27 5.79 -0.61 -14.92
CA GLU A 27 6.67 -1.23 -15.92
C GLU A 27 7.98 -1.72 -15.27
N PRO A 28 8.51 -2.89 -15.66
CA PRO A 28 9.80 -3.37 -15.17
C PRO A 28 10.91 -2.33 -15.34
N GLY A 29 11.73 -2.16 -14.29
CA GLY A 29 12.80 -1.16 -14.28
C GLY A 29 12.40 0.23 -13.84
N THR A 30 11.10 0.47 -13.57
CA THR A 30 10.61 1.72 -12.98
C THR A 30 10.57 1.66 -11.45
N ARG A 31 10.26 2.80 -10.79
CA ARG A 31 10.03 2.86 -9.32
C ARG A 31 11.24 2.47 -8.46
N GLY A 32 12.48 2.62 -8.96
CA GLY A 32 13.69 2.10 -8.30
C GLY A 32 13.86 2.51 -6.83
N ALA A 33 13.56 3.75 -6.46
CA ALA A 33 13.65 4.21 -5.08
C ALA A 33 12.62 3.52 -4.16
N LEU A 34 11.40 3.29 -4.63
CA LEU A 34 10.36 2.55 -3.90
C LEU A 34 10.74 1.06 -3.77
N VAL A 35 11.24 0.46 -4.85
CA VAL A 35 11.75 -0.92 -4.84
C VAL A 35 12.82 -1.08 -3.77
N LYS A 36 13.80 -0.16 -3.74
CA LYS A 36 14.84 -0.19 -2.72
C LYS A 36 14.29 -0.06 -1.31
N LEU A 37 13.36 0.87 -1.09
CA LEU A 37 12.73 1.08 0.21
C LEU A 37 12.00 -0.18 0.71
N LEU A 38 11.26 -0.87 -0.15
CA LEU A 38 10.59 -2.14 0.16
C LEU A 38 11.58 -3.27 0.44
N GLN A 39 12.68 -3.34 -0.33
CA GLN A 39 13.75 -4.32 -0.10
C GLN A 39 14.46 -4.09 1.24
N ASP A 40 14.75 -2.83 1.58
CA ASP A 40 15.32 -2.44 2.87
C ASP A 40 14.34 -2.73 4.03
N ALA A 41 13.04 -2.68 3.77
CA ALA A 41 11.99 -3.07 4.70
C ALA A 41 11.83 -4.59 4.86
N GLY A 42 12.53 -5.41 4.07
CA GLY A 42 12.54 -6.86 4.20
C GLY A 42 11.70 -7.64 3.18
N ALA A 43 11.20 -7.01 2.12
CA ALA A 43 10.44 -7.68 1.07
C ALA A 43 11.30 -8.14 -0.11
N ASP A 44 10.86 -9.18 -0.81
CA ASP A 44 11.25 -9.47 -2.19
C ASP A 44 10.30 -8.74 -3.12
N VAL A 45 10.83 -7.95 -4.07
CA VAL A 45 10.02 -7.01 -4.85
C VAL A 45 10.01 -7.37 -6.33
N ILE A 46 8.83 -7.37 -6.93
CA ILE A 46 8.64 -7.44 -8.37
C ILE A 46 7.90 -6.18 -8.85
N VAL A 47 8.34 -5.58 -9.95
CA VAL A 47 7.61 -4.51 -10.62
C VAL A 47 6.93 -5.11 -11.84
N THR A 48 5.61 -5.02 -11.92
CA THR A 48 4.83 -5.72 -12.94
C THR A 48 3.47 -5.06 -13.18
N ALA A 49 2.96 -5.23 -14.39
CA ALA A 49 1.57 -4.95 -14.75
C ALA A 49 0.79 -6.25 -15.05
N VAL A 50 1.39 -7.43 -14.83
CA VAL A 50 0.74 -8.72 -15.09
C VAL A 50 -0.26 -9.03 -13.98
N PRO A 51 -1.58 -9.16 -14.27
CA PRO A 51 -2.62 -9.31 -13.26
C PRO A 51 -2.43 -10.50 -12.31
N ASP A 52 -1.94 -11.62 -12.82
CA ASP A 52 -1.73 -12.82 -12.00
C ASP A 52 -0.61 -12.63 -10.99
N GLN A 53 0.49 -11.99 -11.38
CA GLN A 53 1.58 -11.66 -10.47
C GLN A 53 1.14 -10.68 -9.38
N LEU A 54 0.37 -9.65 -9.77
CA LEU A 54 -0.23 -8.70 -8.84
C LEU A 54 -1.20 -9.39 -7.86
N ARG A 55 -1.97 -10.37 -8.35
CA ARG A 55 -2.94 -11.11 -7.52
C ARG A 55 -2.27 -12.06 -6.53
N GLU A 56 -1.18 -12.72 -6.92
CA GLU A 56 -0.54 -13.80 -6.15
C GLU A 56 0.48 -13.32 -5.13
N ALA A 57 1.05 -12.12 -5.30
CA ALA A 57 1.99 -11.53 -4.35
C ALA A 57 1.41 -11.42 -2.94
N ASP A 58 2.25 -11.50 -1.90
CA ASP A 58 1.84 -11.36 -0.51
C ASP A 58 1.33 -9.94 -0.21
N GLY A 59 1.93 -8.91 -0.84
CA GLY A 59 1.47 -7.53 -0.82
C GLY A 59 1.46 -6.91 -2.23
N MET A 60 0.60 -5.92 -2.46
CA MET A 60 0.56 -5.12 -3.68
C MET A 60 0.72 -3.64 -3.36
N VAL A 61 1.54 -2.93 -4.13
CA VAL A 61 1.70 -1.47 -4.00
C VAL A 61 1.30 -0.79 -5.29
N VAL A 62 0.46 0.23 -5.18
CA VAL A 62 0.13 1.17 -6.26
C VAL A 62 0.55 2.57 -5.84
N THR A 63 1.00 3.38 -6.78
CA THR A 63 1.46 4.75 -6.48
C THR A 63 0.94 5.75 -7.50
N GLY A 64 0.71 6.98 -7.06
CA GLY A 64 0.52 8.15 -7.89
C GLY A 64 1.53 9.24 -7.53
N ASP A 65 1.96 10.04 -8.49
CA ASP A 65 2.85 11.19 -8.24
C ASP A 65 2.04 12.43 -7.78
N ALA A 66 2.13 13.57 -8.43
CA ALA A 66 1.50 14.81 -8.00
C ALA A 66 0.01 14.89 -8.36
N SER A 67 -0.32 14.57 -9.61
CA SER A 67 -1.69 14.67 -10.14
C SER A 67 -2.52 13.43 -9.81
N SER A 68 -3.66 13.64 -9.15
CA SER A 68 -4.62 12.56 -8.87
C SER A 68 -5.34 12.08 -10.11
N LEU A 69 -5.57 12.97 -11.09
CA LEU A 69 -6.19 12.59 -12.36
C LEU A 69 -5.27 11.68 -13.18
N GLU A 70 -3.99 12.06 -13.33
CA GLU A 70 -3.01 11.21 -14.02
C GLU A 70 -2.81 9.87 -13.31
N ALA A 71 -2.81 9.87 -11.98
CA ALA A 71 -2.73 8.64 -11.19
C ALA A 71 -3.94 7.75 -11.47
N TYR A 72 -5.15 8.31 -11.51
CA TYR A 72 -6.36 7.55 -11.80
C TYR A 72 -6.36 6.99 -13.23
N GLU A 73 -5.99 7.79 -14.22
CA GLU A 73 -5.90 7.34 -15.61
C GLU A 73 -4.86 6.21 -15.78
N ASP A 74 -3.72 6.31 -15.11
CA ASP A 74 -2.69 5.26 -15.12
C ASP A 74 -3.19 3.97 -14.47
N LEU A 75 -3.84 4.06 -13.32
CA LEU A 75 -4.43 2.90 -12.63
C LEU A 75 -5.54 2.24 -13.47
N LYS A 76 -6.39 3.04 -14.11
CA LYS A 76 -7.46 2.59 -14.99
C LYS A 76 -6.92 1.90 -16.25
N ALA A 77 -5.89 2.47 -16.88
CA ALA A 77 -5.24 1.87 -18.04
C ALA A 77 -4.62 0.50 -17.75
N LYS A 78 -4.25 0.24 -16.49
CA LYS A 78 -3.68 -1.05 -16.03
C LYS A 78 -4.73 -1.97 -15.39
N ASP A 79 -6.02 -1.67 -15.48
CA ASP A 79 -7.11 -2.44 -14.85
C ASP A 79 -6.87 -2.66 -13.33
N ALA A 80 -6.24 -1.66 -12.69
CA ALA A 80 -5.82 -1.74 -11.29
C ALA A 80 -7.02 -1.82 -10.34
N GLU A 81 -8.11 -1.10 -10.64
CA GLU A 81 -9.36 -1.13 -9.86
C GLU A 81 -9.85 -2.56 -9.65
N ARG A 82 -9.95 -3.34 -10.73
CA ARG A 82 -10.40 -4.74 -10.65
C ARG A 82 -9.44 -5.62 -9.85
N VAL A 83 -8.14 -5.39 -9.95
CA VAL A 83 -7.14 -6.16 -9.19
C VAL A 83 -7.19 -5.78 -7.71
N ILE A 84 -7.26 -4.49 -7.39
CA ILE A 84 -7.38 -3.96 -6.03
C ILE A 84 -8.64 -4.53 -5.37
N GLY A 85 -9.82 -4.35 -5.97
CA GLY A 85 -11.09 -4.84 -5.42
C GLY A 85 -11.09 -6.35 -5.15
N ARG A 86 -10.52 -7.17 -6.05
CA ARG A 86 -10.39 -8.61 -5.81
C ARG A 86 -9.43 -8.95 -4.67
N ARG A 87 -8.32 -8.23 -4.53
CA ARG A 87 -7.38 -8.43 -3.44
C ARG A 87 -8.02 -8.07 -2.10
N VAL A 88 -8.67 -6.90 -2.03
CA VAL A 88 -9.36 -6.40 -0.84
C VAL A 88 -10.48 -7.36 -0.42
N ALA A 89 -11.33 -7.78 -1.36
CA ALA A 89 -12.38 -8.77 -1.11
C ALA A 89 -11.84 -10.13 -0.63
N GLY A 90 -10.63 -10.49 -1.08
CA GLY A 90 -9.93 -11.71 -0.65
C GLY A 90 -9.06 -11.54 0.61
N GLY A 91 -9.11 -10.39 1.29
CA GLY A 91 -8.30 -10.11 2.48
C GLY A 91 -6.80 -9.96 2.19
N ARG A 92 -6.41 -9.69 0.94
CA ARG A 92 -5.00 -9.60 0.54
C ARG A 92 -4.50 -8.15 0.57
N PRO A 93 -3.37 -7.88 1.25
CA PRO A 93 -2.89 -6.52 1.48
C PRO A 93 -2.61 -5.72 0.20
N VAL A 94 -3.11 -4.48 0.20
CA VAL A 94 -2.85 -3.46 -0.82
C VAL A 94 -2.42 -2.17 -0.11
N LEU A 95 -1.35 -1.55 -0.61
CA LEU A 95 -0.90 -0.21 -0.23
C LEU A 95 -1.03 0.73 -1.42
N ALA A 96 -1.83 1.78 -1.29
CA ALA A 96 -1.86 2.91 -2.21
C ALA A 96 -1.04 4.07 -1.64
N ALA A 97 -0.14 4.68 -2.41
CA ALA A 97 0.72 5.75 -1.93
C ALA A 97 0.72 6.98 -2.85
N GLY A 98 0.83 8.17 -2.25
CA GLY A 98 0.79 9.44 -2.96
C GLY A 98 -0.61 9.74 -3.50
N ALA A 99 -0.69 10.30 -4.70
CA ALA A 99 -1.95 10.66 -5.35
C ALA A 99 -2.92 9.48 -5.57
N ALA A 100 -2.42 8.22 -5.50
CA ALA A 100 -3.26 7.04 -5.58
C ALA A 100 -4.26 6.91 -4.41
N LEU A 101 -4.00 7.55 -3.25
CA LEU A 101 -4.99 7.61 -2.16
C LEU A 101 -6.26 8.32 -2.62
N SER A 102 -6.14 9.46 -3.31
CA SER A 102 -7.30 10.22 -3.81
C SER A 102 -8.18 9.39 -4.74
N CYS A 103 -7.58 8.47 -5.51
CA CYS A 103 -8.29 7.61 -6.46
C CYS A 103 -9.17 6.54 -5.79
N LEU A 104 -9.00 6.28 -4.48
CA LEU A 104 -9.81 5.32 -3.73
C LEU A 104 -11.14 5.92 -3.22
N PHE A 105 -11.29 7.23 -3.24
CA PHE A 105 -12.54 7.90 -2.89
C PHE A 105 -13.53 7.89 -4.06
N ASP A 106 -14.76 8.38 -3.83
CA ASP A 106 -15.80 8.41 -4.86
C ASP A 106 -15.37 9.25 -6.07
N SER A 107 -14.69 10.38 -5.84
CA SER A 107 -14.34 11.31 -6.91
C SER A 107 -13.14 12.18 -6.61
N VAL A 108 -12.57 12.70 -7.69
CA VAL A 108 -11.55 13.76 -7.69
C VAL A 108 -12.10 14.95 -8.46
N THR A 109 -12.07 16.14 -7.86
CA THR A 109 -12.42 17.40 -8.54
C THR A 109 -11.15 18.09 -9.00
N VAL A 110 -11.09 18.40 -10.30
CA VAL A 110 -9.98 19.06 -10.97
C VAL A 110 -10.43 20.35 -11.65
N GLU A 111 -9.55 21.35 -11.74
CA GLU A 111 -9.78 22.57 -12.52
C GLU A 111 -9.49 22.31 -14.00
N HIS A 112 -10.52 22.42 -14.84
CA HIS A 112 -10.39 22.32 -16.28
C HIS A 112 -10.39 23.72 -16.92
N PRO A 113 -9.41 24.07 -17.79
CA PRO A 113 -9.24 25.43 -18.30
C PRO A 113 -10.46 26.04 -19.01
N GLN A 114 -11.33 25.20 -19.56
CA GLN A 114 -12.50 25.65 -20.33
C GLN A 114 -13.84 25.39 -19.63
N MET A 115 -13.89 24.40 -18.71
CA MET A 115 -15.13 23.96 -18.08
C MET A 115 -15.23 24.35 -16.60
N GLY A 116 -14.17 24.93 -16.03
CA GLY A 116 -14.09 25.15 -14.60
C GLY A 116 -13.90 23.83 -13.83
N GLN A 117 -14.50 23.70 -12.67
CA GLN A 117 -14.39 22.50 -11.86
C GLN A 117 -15.12 21.32 -12.50
N VAL A 118 -14.39 20.21 -12.66
CA VAL A 118 -14.91 18.95 -13.21
C VAL A 118 -14.68 17.85 -12.20
N GLN A 119 -15.74 17.14 -11.85
CA GLN A 119 -15.68 15.99 -10.97
C GLN A 119 -15.49 14.70 -11.80
N VAL A 120 -14.45 13.96 -11.50
CA VAL A 120 -14.13 12.68 -12.13
C VAL A 120 -14.43 11.55 -11.13
N GLN A 121 -15.32 10.65 -11.50
CA GLN A 121 -15.62 9.47 -10.68
C GLN A 121 -14.41 8.54 -10.64
N CYS A 122 -14.07 8.09 -9.43
CA CYS A 122 -12.93 7.22 -9.14
C CYS A 122 -13.41 5.84 -8.63
N MET A 123 -12.61 5.16 -7.81
CA MET A 123 -12.86 3.76 -7.44
C MET A 123 -14.00 3.57 -6.42
N GLY A 124 -14.30 4.58 -5.59
CA GLY A 124 -15.40 4.52 -4.62
C GLY A 124 -15.23 3.45 -3.53
N GLU A 125 -13.99 3.13 -3.16
CA GLU A 125 -13.72 2.25 -2.01
C GLU A 125 -14.10 2.93 -0.69
N TRP A 126 -14.04 4.26 -0.66
CA TRP A 126 -14.45 5.10 0.47
C TRP A 126 -15.30 6.28 0.00
N PRO A 127 -16.34 6.66 0.78
CA PRO A 127 -17.12 7.83 0.47
C PRO A 127 -16.31 9.10 0.65
N GLY A 128 -16.50 10.04 -0.25
CA GLY A 128 -15.89 11.36 -0.18
C GLY A 128 -15.29 11.84 -1.50
N GLU A 129 -14.82 13.08 -1.45
CA GLU A 129 -14.27 13.78 -2.59
C GLU A 129 -12.86 14.27 -2.30
N SER A 130 -11.95 14.11 -3.25
CA SER A 130 -10.62 14.71 -3.24
C SER A 130 -10.63 15.98 -4.08
N VAL A 131 -10.19 17.09 -3.51
CA VAL A 131 -10.17 18.41 -4.16
C VAL A 131 -8.74 18.97 -4.18
N GLU A 132 -8.46 19.90 -5.08
CA GLU A 132 -7.17 20.56 -5.14
C GLU A 132 -6.85 21.31 -3.83
N LEU A 133 -5.63 21.14 -3.31
CA LEU A 133 -5.13 21.82 -2.12
C LEU A 133 -5.18 23.34 -2.25
N SER A 134 -4.93 23.85 -3.48
CA SER A 134 -5.01 25.26 -3.82
C SER A 134 -6.37 25.90 -3.53
N THR A 135 -7.46 25.12 -3.58
CA THR A 135 -8.81 25.60 -3.23
C THR A 135 -8.98 25.90 -1.74
N ARG A 136 -8.02 25.51 -0.92
CA ARG A 136 -7.96 25.69 0.54
C ARG A 136 -6.72 26.47 0.99
N ASP A 137 -6.09 27.23 0.08
CA ASP A 137 -4.85 27.96 0.32
C ASP A 137 -3.69 27.07 0.81
N LEU A 138 -3.69 25.79 0.39
CA LEU A 138 -2.65 24.82 0.70
C LEU A 138 -1.85 24.46 -0.56
N ALA A 139 -0.67 23.94 -0.35
CA ALA A 139 0.20 23.38 -1.38
C ALA A 139 0.86 22.08 -0.90
N PRO A 140 1.32 21.22 -1.82
CA PRO A 140 2.16 20.09 -1.47
C PRO A 140 3.39 20.54 -0.66
N GLY A 141 3.82 19.69 0.30
CA GLY A 141 4.92 20.06 1.19
C GLY A 141 5.16 19.01 2.26
N VAL A 142 5.59 19.45 3.41
CA VAL A 142 5.82 18.60 4.58
C VAL A 142 4.81 18.90 5.67
N SER A 143 4.40 17.87 6.41
CA SER A 143 3.54 18.01 7.58
C SER A 143 3.82 16.90 8.58
N ALA A 144 3.74 17.22 9.87
CA ALA A 144 3.60 16.20 10.90
C ALA A 144 2.24 15.49 10.75
N LEU A 145 2.14 14.32 11.33
CA LEU A 145 0.95 13.48 11.28
C LEU A 145 0.23 13.45 12.63
N ARG A 146 -1.09 13.47 12.59
CA ARG A 146 -1.96 13.20 13.73
C ARG A 146 -2.65 11.86 13.51
N SER A 147 -1.98 10.80 13.94
CA SER A 147 -2.46 9.43 13.79
C SER A 147 -3.58 9.10 14.76
N SER A 148 -4.51 8.22 14.32
CA SER A 148 -5.49 7.58 15.20
C SER A 148 -4.78 6.70 16.23
N SER A 149 -5.36 6.57 17.44
CA SER A 149 -4.92 5.58 18.43
C SER A 149 -5.02 4.14 17.93
N ASP A 150 -5.90 3.91 16.96
CA ASP A 150 -6.18 2.59 16.36
C ASP A 150 -5.32 2.29 15.13
N SER A 151 -4.49 3.24 14.70
CA SER A 151 -3.52 3.01 13.61
C SER A 151 -2.48 1.98 14.02
N ALA A 152 -2.34 0.92 13.24
CA ALA A 152 -1.31 -0.09 13.44
C ALA A 152 0.04 0.32 12.84
N LEU A 153 0.01 1.14 11.79
CA LEU A 153 1.19 1.45 10.99
C LEU A 153 1.79 2.81 11.32
N LEU A 154 0.97 3.80 11.74
CA LEU A 154 1.39 5.19 11.94
C LEU A 154 1.36 5.65 13.39
N LYS A 155 0.76 4.87 14.30
CA LYS A 155 0.76 5.20 15.72
C LYS A 155 2.18 5.37 16.25
N ASP A 156 2.40 6.44 17.00
CA ASP A 156 3.69 6.78 17.63
C ASP A 156 4.87 6.92 16.63
N LEU A 157 4.58 7.17 15.33
CA LEU A 157 5.61 7.59 14.39
C LEU A 157 5.85 9.09 14.52
N GLU A 158 7.10 9.43 14.82
CA GLU A 158 7.55 10.83 14.88
C GLU A 158 8.16 11.26 13.55
N GLY A 159 8.16 12.56 13.28
CA GLY A 159 8.75 13.18 12.11
C GLY A 159 7.73 13.82 11.19
N GLU A 160 8.21 14.23 10.02
CA GLU A 160 7.41 14.90 9.01
C GLU A 160 7.25 14.01 7.77
N ALA A 161 6.01 13.92 7.29
CA ALA A 161 5.68 13.26 6.05
C ALA A 161 5.75 14.25 4.87
N HIS A 162 6.28 13.81 3.75
CA HIS A 162 6.40 14.62 2.54
C HIS A 162 5.27 14.31 1.56
N PHE A 163 4.46 15.31 1.26
CA PHE A 163 3.32 15.25 0.37
C PHE A 163 3.68 15.85 -1.00
N LYS A 164 3.39 15.13 -2.07
CA LYS A 164 3.58 15.58 -3.45
C LYS A 164 2.27 15.78 -4.19
N SER A 165 1.19 15.15 -3.72
CA SER A 165 -0.11 15.27 -4.33
C SER A 165 -0.66 16.68 -4.23
N GLU A 166 -1.20 17.19 -5.35
CA GLU A 166 -1.88 18.47 -5.44
C GLU A 166 -3.31 18.43 -4.90
N HIS A 167 -3.80 17.25 -4.54
CA HIS A 167 -5.15 17.02 -4.03
C HIS A 167 -5.13 16.52 -2.60
N GLY A 168 -6.24 16.73 -1.90
CA GLY A 168 -6.48 16.24 -0.54
C GLY A 168 -7.94 15.96 -0.27
N VAL A 169 -8.23 15.09 0.69
CA VAL A 169 -9.57 14.80 1.18
C VAL A 169 -9.72 15.44 2.55
N PHE A 170 -10.64 16.38 2.68
CA PHE A 170 -10.78 17.22 3.87
C PHE A 170 -11.87 16.75 4.83
N GLU A 171 -12.72 15.82 4.39
CA GLU A 171 -13.82 15.29 5.18
C GLU A 171 -13.82 13.77 5.13
N TRP A 172 -14.15 13.14 6.26
CA TRP A 172 -14.33 11.71 6.35
C TRP A 172 -15.81 11.41 6.59
N ALA A 173 -16.47 10.90 5.56
CA ALA A 173 -17.92 10.66 5.56
C ALA A 173 -18.31 9.21 5.86
N PHE A 174 -17.42 8.44 6.50
CA PHE A 174 -17.72 7.05 6.84
C PHE A 174 -18.83 6.98 7.91
N ASP A 175 -19.89 6.24 7.61
CA ASP A 175 -21.01 6.03 8.53
C ASP A 175 -20.60 5.12 9.70
N GLN A 176 -20.39 5.71 10.87
CA GLN A 176 -20.03 4.98 12.09
C GLN A 176 -21.22 4.28 12.77
N SER A 177 -22.43 4.39 12.22
CA SER A 177 -23.63 3.73 12.79
C SER A 177 -23.68 2.22 12.50
N ILE A 178 -22.77 1.70 11.68
CA ILE A 178 -22.69 0.26 11.37
C ILE A 178 -21.93 -0.44 12.50
N GLU A 179 -22.62 -0.90 13.52
CA GLU A 179 -22.08 -1.48 14.75
C GLU A 179 -21.18 -2.74 14.58
N TYR A 180 -21.17 -3.34 13.40
CA TYR A 180 -20.49 -4.63 13.16
C TYR A 180 -19.19 -4.52 12.36
N ILE A 181 -18.78 -3.34 11.96
CA ILE A 181 -17.55 -3.11 11.19
C ILE A 181 -16.63 -2.19 11.99
N ALA A 182 -15.42 -2.65 12.28
CA ALA A 182 -14.42 -1.80 12.89
C ALA A 182 -14.17 -0.58 11.96
N PRO A 183 -14.30 0.66 12.47
CA PRO A 183 -14.11 1.83 11.64
C PRO A 183 -12.66 1.88 11.15
N PRO A 184 -12.42 2.38 9.93
CA PRO A 184 -11.07 2.63 9.44
C PRO A 184 -10.29 3.56 10.36
N ALA A 185 -9.00 3.29 10.57
CA ALA A 185 -8.12 4.20 11.28
C ALA A 185 -7.67 5.32 10.32
N VAL A 186 -8.04 6.56 10.62
CA VAL A 186 -7.73 7.72 9.79
C VAL A 186 -6.64 8.56 10.45
N THR A 187 -5.59 8.85 9.71
CA THR A 187 -4.51 9.77 10.09
C THR A 187 -4.64 11.07 9.32
N TRP A 188 -4.50 12.19 9.99
CA TRP A 188 -4.63 13.54 9.43
C TRP A 188 -3.30 14.27 9.38
N THR A 189 -3.17 15.23 8.47
CA THR A 189 -2.08 16.21 8.51
C THR A 189 -2.25 17.18 9.68
N VAL A 190 -1.15 17.81 10.08
CA VAL A 190 -1.17 18.94 11.04
C VAL A 190 -1.08 20.25 10.24
N THR A 191 -2.03 20.43 9.32
CA THR A 191 -2.22 21.65 8.52
C THR A 191 -3.56 22.30 8.88
N GLU A 192 -3.79 23.53 8.44
CA GLU A 192 -5.06 24.24 8.65
C GLU A 192 -5.58 24.75 7.29
N PRO A 193 -6.65 24.17 6.73
CA PRO A 193 -7.36 22.99 7.24
C PRO A 193 -6.54 21.69 7.14
N ALA A 194 -6.84 20.74 8.03
CA ALA A 194 -6.25 19.40 7.95
C ALA A 194 -6.90 18.58 6.83
N TYR A 195 -6.12 17.70 6.21
CA TYR A 195 -6.64 16.70 5.25
C TYR A 195 -6.13 15.30 5.57
N ILE A 196 -6.75 14.30 5.00
CA ILE A 196 -6.41 12.89 5.24
C ILE A 196 -5.00 12.59 4.74
N ALA A 197 -4.14 12.19 5.66
CA ALA A 197 -2.77 11.75 5.37
C ALA A 197 -2.68 10.23 5.13
N ALA A 198 -3.55 9.45 5.79
CA ALA A 198 -3.61 8.00 5.61
C ALA A 198 -4.95 7.42 6.07
N VAL A 199 -5.29 6.27 5.51
CA VAL A 199 -6.42 5.42 5.90
C VAL A 199 -5.95 3.97 6.00
N GLU A 200 -6.23 3.31 7.12
CA GLU A 200 -6.01 1.87 7.32
C GLU A 200 -7.39 1.20 7.47
N ASN A 201 -7.78 0.39 6.48
CA ASN A 201 -9.07 -0.28 6.43
C ASN A 201 -8.91 -1.76 6.07
N GLY A 202 -8.69 -2.60 7.06
CA GLY A 202 -8.46 -4.02 6.85
C GLY A 202 -7.26 -4.27 5.92
N PRO A 203 -7.43 -4.96 4.78
CA PRO A 203 -6.33 -5.23 3.86
C PRO A 203 -5.94 -4.02 2.99
N LEU A 204 -6.75 -2.96 2.97
CA LEU A 204 -6.47 -1.76 2.19
C LEU A 204 -5.89 -0.66 3.07
N THR A 205 -4.63 -0.34 2.81
CA THR A 205 -3.93 0.81 3.41
C THR A 205 -3.68 1.84 2.33
N ALA A 206 -3.92 3.11 2.62
CA ALA A 206 -3.54 4.19 1.72
C ALA A 206 -2.85 5.32 2.49
N VAL A 207 -1.83 5.93 1.88
CA VAL A 207 -1.11 7.08 2.42
C VAL A 207 -0.98 8.16 1.34
N GLN A 208 -1.31 9.41 1.69
CA GLN A 208 -1.19 10.54 0.77
C GLN A 208 0.26 11.01 0.62
N PHE A 209 1.09 10.77 1.63
CA PHE A 209 2.50 11.13 1.56
C PHE A 209 3.30 10.18 0.69
N CYS A 210 4.46 10.64 0.24
CA CYS A 210 5.45 9.85 -0.47
C CYS A 210 6.37 9.13 0.53
N PRO A 211 6.27 7.81 0.73
CA PRO A 211 7.12 7.12 1.70
C PRO A 211 8.62 7.29 1.40
N VAL A 212 8.99 7.29 0.11
CA VAL A 212 10.39 7.50 -0.32
C VAL A 212 10.90 8.89 0.06
N GLY A 213 10.04 9.92 0.01
CA GLY A 213 10.41 11.29 0.33
C GLY A 213 10.34 11.64 1.81
N SER A 214 9.76 10.77 2.64
CA SER A 214 9.48 11.03 4.06
C SER A 214 10.56 10.52 5.02
N GLY A 215 11.77 10.25 4.53
CA GLY A 215 12.92 9.89 5.35
C GLY A 215 12.67 8.70 6.29
N GLU A 216 13.01 8.85 7.58
CA GLU A 216 12.86 7.77 8.56
C GLU A 216 11.40 7.43 8.85
N LEU A 217 10.49 8.42 8.85
CA LEU A 217 9.05 8.16 8.99
C LEU A 217 8.56 7.21 7.88
N GLY A 218 8.92 7.50 6.63
CA GLY A 218 8.54 6.65 5.50
C GLY A 218 9.20 5.27 5.54
N ALA A 219 10.45 5.19 6.00
CA ALA A 219 11.17 3.92 6.14
C ALA A 219 10.54 3.04 7.24
N GLU A 220 10.21 3.61 8.39
CA GLU A 220 9.55 2.87 9.48
C GLU A 220 8.14 2.44 9.11
N PHE A 221 7.36 3.33 8.47
CA PHE A 221 6.04 2.97 7.93
C PHE A 221 6.13 1.75 7.02
N MET A 222 7.07 1.74 6.07
CA MET A 222 7.24 0.61 5.14
C MET A 222 7.71 -0.66 5.84
N ARG A 223 8.58 -0.55 6.85
CA ARG A 223 8.98 -1.71 7.68
C ARG A 223 7.77 -2.33 8.40
N ARG A 224 6.92 -1.50 9.01
CA ARG A 224 5.71 -1.97 9.70
C ARG A 224 4.72 -2.61 8.71
N TRP A 225 4.51 -1.98 7.55
CA TRP A 225 3.61 -2.52 6.53
C TRP A 225 4.12 -3.87 6.00
N VAL A 226 5.40 -3.99 5.63
CA VAL A 226 6.00 -5.25 5.16
C VAL A 226 5.95 -6.32 6.25
N ALA A 227 6.21 -5.96 7.51
CA ALA A 227 6.13 -6.89 8.65
C ALA A 227 4.71 -7.40 8.92
N SER A 228 3.68 -6.65 8.52
CA SER A 228 2.27 -7.06 8.65
C SER A 228 1.82 -8.07 7.58
N LEU A 229 2.62 -8.27 6.53
CA LEU A 229 2.28 -9.18 5.44
C LEU A 229 2.41 -10.65 5.89
N VAL A 230 1.38 -11.44 5.60
CA VAL A 230 1.41 -12.89 5.82
C VAL A 230 2.04 -13.55 4.59
N VAL A 231 3.16 -14.23 4.78
CA VAL A 231 3.80 -15.00 3.71
C VAL A 231 2.91 -16.20 3.40
N THR A 232 2.25 -16.18 2.24
CA THR A 232 1.53 -17.34 1.74
C THR A 232 2.58 -18.32 1.21
N GLY A 233 2.79 -19.42 1.95
CA GLY A 233 3.77 -20.47 1.58
C GLY A 233 3.56 -20.89 0.13
N ARG A 234 4.53 -20.57 -0.72
CA ARG A 234 4.59 -21.15 -2.07
C ARG A 234 4.92 -22.61 -1.88
N LEU A 235 3.95 -23.48 -2.18
CA LEU A 235 4.28 -24.86 -2.47
C LEU A 235 5.31 -24.82 -3.60
N SER A 236 6.54 -25.19 -3.31
CA SER A 236 7.59 -25.30 -4.31
C SER A 236 7.12 -26.28 -5.39
N SER A 237 6.74 -25.76 -6.53
CA SER A 237 6.52 -26.54 -7.76
C SER A 237 7.89 -26.97 -8.31
N GLY A 238 8.48 -27.92 -7.63
CA GLY A 238 9.79 -28.47 -7.97
C GLY A 238 9.87 -29.92 -7.50
N ASP A 239 9.16 -30.82 -8.20
CA ASP A 239 9.58 -32.21 -8.44
C ASP A 239 8.52 -32.95 -9.25
N SER A 240 8.57 -32.75 -10.55
CA SER A 240 7.98 -33.69 -11.50
C SER A 240 8.83 -33.75 -12.76
N ALA A 241 10.03 -34.26 -12.62
CA ALA A 241 10.81 -34.75 -13.75
C ALA A 241 11.78 -35.80 -13.18
N THR A 242 11.37 -37.05 -13.18
CA THR A 242 12.20 -38.20 -13.60
C THR A 242 11.56 -39.50 -13.13
N ALA A 243 10.73 -40.10 -13.95
CA ALA A 243 10.55 -41.53 -13.97
C ALA A 243 9.93 -41.93 -15.34
N ALA A 244 10.72 -41.88 -16.38
CA ALA A 244 10.47 -42.60 -17.60
C ALA A 244 11.82 -43.11 -18.09
N GLY A 245 12.13 -44.33 -17.75
CA GLY A 245 13.29 -44.99 -18.24
C GLY A 245 13.37 -46.42 -17.74
N GLY A 246 12.99 -47.35 -18.60
CA GLY A 246 13.46 -48.73 -18.40
C GLY A 246 12.41 -49.81 -18.55
N ASN A 247 12.13 -50.25 -19.67
CA ASN A 247 12.31 -51.57 -20.29
C ASN A 247 11.30 -51.83 -21.39
#